data_d370df5152d44d578a1ee3405733c9fa
#
_entry.id   d370df5152d44d578a1ee3405733c9fa
#
_cell.length_a   1.000
_cell.length_b   1.000
_cell.length_c   1.000
_cell.angle_alpha   90.00
_cell.angle_beta   90.00
_cell.angle_gamma   90.00
#
_symmetry.space_group_name_H-M   'P 1'
#
loop_
_entity.id
_entity.type
_entity.pdbx_description
1 polymer ?
#
loop_
_entity_poly.entity_id
_entity_poly.type
_entity_poly.pdbx_seq_one_letter_code
_entity_poly.pdbx_strand_id
1 'polypeptide(L)'
;MLEGRGYDLHQDCDVEITDTYQWKPQAEVKRYEWEAGDVIYIPPCTIHQHFNADPDRPVRLISAINRVYKNSGLNDLEQLEDAPEYAPDTAVTPEFVERFLKSRVAA
;
A
#
# COMPACT_ATOMS: atom_id res chain seq x y z
N MET A 1 6.77 -2.77 -8.82
CA MET A 1 5.69 -2.43 -9.76
C MET A 1 5.74 -3.35 -10.96
N LEU A 2 4.65 -4.03 -11.25
CA LEU A 2 4.62 -5.05 -12.30
C LEU A 2 4.08 -4.49 -13.62
N GLU A 3 3.16 -3.55 -13.57
CA GLU A 3 2.50 -3.01 -14.75
C GLU A 3 2.02 -1.58 -14.47
N GLY A 4 2.09 -0.73 -15.50
CA GLY A 4 1.58 0.62 -15.46
C GLY A 4 2.57 1.63 -14.91
N ARG A 5 2.06 2.83 -14.68
CA ARG A 5 2.81 3.94 -14.10
C ARG A 5 1.92 4.72 -13.15
N GLY A 6 2.52 5.30 -12.15
CA GLY A 6 1.79 6.07 -11.17
C GLY A 6 2.70 6.86 -10.26
N TYR A 7 2.16 7.25 -9.14
CA TYR A 7 2.92 7.93 -8.10
C TYR A 7 2.37 7.59 -6.73
N ASP A 8 3.23 7.69 -5.74
CA ASP A 8 2.87 7.57 -4.35
C ASP A 8 2.99 8.92 -3.66
N LEU A 9 2.10 9.17 -2.72
CA LEU A 9 2.26 10.21 -1.73
C LEU A 9 2.60 9.55 -0.40
N HIS A 10 3.70 10.01 0.21
CA HIS A 10 4.17 9.53 1.50
C HIS A 10 4.24 10.67 2.50
N GLN A 11 3.73 10.42 3.70
CA GLN A 11 3.86 11.33 4.83
C GLN A 11 4.42 10.54 5.99
N ASP A 12 5.67 10.81 6.35
CA ASP A 12 6.34 10.13 7.43
C ASP A 12 5.79 10.59 8.77
N CYS A 13 5.88 9.71 9.77
CA CYS A 13 5.44 9.99 11.12
C CYS A 13 6.64 9.94 12.08
N ASP A 14 6.69 10.91 12.98
CA ASP A 14 7.60 10.88 14.12
C ASP A 14 6.92 10.21 15.30
N VAL A 15 7.72 9.63 16.19
CA VAL A 15 7.25 9.07 17.45
C VAL A 15 7.49 10.08 18.56
N GLU A 16 6.44 10.42 19.29
CA GLU A 16 6.53 11.14 20.55
C GLU A 16 6.34 10.18 21.70
N ILE A 17 7.34 10.10 22.57
CA ILE A 17 7.31 9.23 23.74
C ILE A 17 7.15 10.09 24.99
N THR A 18 6.00 9.90 25.65
CA THR A 18 5.71 10.47 26.99
C THR A 18 5.40 9.30 27.93
N ASP A 19 4.27 9.29 28.61
CA ASP A 19 3.77 8.12 29.34
C ASP A 19 3.35 6.99 28.40
N THR A 20 2.93 7.36 27.19
CA THR A 20 2.64 6.48 26.06
C THR A 20 3.40 6.98 24.83
N TYR A 21 3.47 6.17 23.78
CA TYR A 21 3.99 6.64 22.50
C TYR A 21 2.84 7.05 21.58
N GLN A 22 3.07 8.11 20.82
CA GLN A 22 2.13 8.60 19.80
C GLN A 22 2.86 8.84 18.48
N TRP A 23 2.17 8.53 17.39
CA TRP A 23 2.66 8.83 16.05
C TRP A 23 2.22 10.24 15.66
N LYS A 24 3.20 11.06 15.29
CA LYS A 24 2.94 12.43 14.80
C LYS A 24 3.31 12.51 13.32
N PRO A 25 2.33 12.68 12.42
CA PRO A 25 2.63 12.91 11.02
C PRO A 25 3.46 14.17 10.84
N GLN A 26 4.48 14.09 9.98
CA GLN A 26 5.26 15.26 9.57
C GLN A 26 4.41 16.15 8.66
N ALA A 27 4.75 17.44 8.59
CA ALA A 27 4.01 18.37 7.74
C ALA A 27 4.28 18.14 6.26
N GLU A 28 5.42 17.55 5.91
CA GLU A 28 5.84 17.35 4.53
C GLU A 28 5.20 16.09 3.94
N VAL A 29 4.57 16.24 2.78
CA VAL A 29 4.11 15.12 1.96
C VAL A 29 5.05 15.00 0.77
N LYS A 30 5.68 13.83 0.63
CA LYS A 30 6.62 13.54 -0.44
C LYS A 30 5.92 12.80 -1.56
N ARG A 31 6.28 13.12 -2.80
CA ARG A 31 5.77 12.45 -3.99
C ARG A 31 6.87 11.64 -4.65
N TYR A 32 6.58 10.37 -4.93
CA TYR A 32 7.48 9.46 -5.63
C TYR A 32 6.78 8.92 -6.87
N GLU A 33 7.32 9.22 -8.04
CA GLU A 33 6.82 8.67 -9.29
C GLU A 33 7.45 7.30 -9.54
N TRP A 34 6.67 6.40 -10.12
CA TRP A 34 7.12 5.06 -10.43
C TRP A 34 6.50 4.53 -11.72
N GLU A 35 7.18 3.54 -12.30
CA GLU A 35 6.72 2.81 -13.47
C GLU A 35 7.01 1.31 -13.31
N ALA A 36 6.57 0.50 -14.26
CA ALA A 36 6.82 -0.94 -14.26
C ALA A 36 8.32 -1.23 -14.12
N GLY A 37 8.66 -2.14 -13.24
CA GLY A 37 10.03 -2.50 -12.89
C GLY A 37 10.59 -1.78 -11.66
N ASP A 38 9.94 -0.73 -11.20
CA ASP A 38 10.40 0.02 -10.02
C ASP A 38 10.01 -0.68 -8.72
N VAL A 39 10.78 -0.39 -7.69
CA VAL A 39 10.51 -0.79 -6.31
C VAL A 39 10.40 0.46 -5.46
N ILE A 40 9.30 0.57 -4.71
CA ILE A 40 9.09 1.66 -3.76
C ILE A 40 9.22 1.11 -2.35
N TYR A 41 10.07 1.76 -1.56
CA TYR A 41 10.19 1.47 -0.14
C TYR A 41 9.27 2.39 0.66
N ILE A 42 8.42 1.77 1.48
CA ILE A 42 7.53 2.48 2.40
C ILE A 42 8.06 2.24 3.81
N PRO A 43 8.62 3.28 4.46
CA PRO A 43 9.12 3.15 5.83
C PRO A 43 8.02 2.74 6.80
N PRO A 44 8.36 2.12 7.94
CA PRO A 44 7.38 1.82 8.98
C PRO A 44 6.63 3.08 9.42
N CYS A 45 5.32 2.94 9.66
CA CYS A 45 4.45 3.99 10.16
C CYS A 45 4.34 5.22 9.23
N THR A 46 4.60 5.04 7.96
CA THR A 46 4.39 6.08 6.95
C THR A 46 2.95 6.04 6.45
N ILE A 47 2.29 7.18 6.49
CA ILE A 47 1.01 7.35 5.79
C ILE A 47 1.31 7.38 4.30
N HIS A 48 0.67 6.52 3.53
CA HIS A 48 0.95 6.45 2.10
C HIS A 48 -0.31 6.17 1.29
N GLN A 49 -0.24 6.54 0.03
CA GLN A 49 -1.33 6.36 -0.91
C GLN A 49 -0.74 6.16 -2.31
N HIS A 50 -1.29 5.18 -3.04
CA HIS A 50 -0.89 4.88 -4.41
C HIS A 50 -1.88 5.49 -5.39
N PHE A 51 -1.36 6.07 -6.47
CA PHE A 51 -2.18 6.66 -7.54
C PHE A 51 -1.77 6.12 -8.89
N ASN A 52 -2.76 5.80 -9.71
CA ASN A 52 -2.55 5.49 -11.12
C ASN A 52 -2.46 6.80 -11.90
N ALA A 53 -1.36 7.00 -12.64
CA ALA A 53 -1.17 8.19 -13.46
C ALA A 53 -1.71 8.04 -14.89
N ASP A 54 -2.10 6.82 -15.28
CA ASP A 54 -2.61 6.54 -16.61
C ASP A 54 -4.08 6.05 -16.51
N PRO A 55 -5.05 6.87 -16.91
CA PRO A 55 -6.45 6.50 -16.79
C PRO A 55 -6.86 5.35 -17.73
N ASP A 56 -6.07 5.07 -18.77
CA ASP A 56 -6.38 4.07 -19.78
C ASP A 56 -5.77 2.69 -19.49
N ARG A 57 -4.87 2.60 -18.52
CA ARG A 57 -4.17 1.36 -18.18
C ARG A 57 -4.21 1.08 -16.68
N PRO A 58 -4.43 -0.18 -16.30
CA PRO A 58 -4.39 -0.56 -14.90
C PRO A 58 -2.95 -0.56 -14.37
N VAL A 59 -2.82 -0.39 -13.08
CA VAL A 59 -1.59 -0.58 -12.33
C VAL A 59 -1.66 -1.91 -11.62
N ARG A 60 -0.56 -2.67 -11.65
CA ARG A 60 -0.39 -3.87 -10.86
C ARG A 60 0.89 -3.77 -10.05
N LEU A 61 0.78 -4.07 -8.79
CA LEU A 61 1.91 -4.07 -7.88
C LEU A 61 1.84 -5.25 -6.91
N ILE A 62 2.99 -5.59 -6.34
CA ILE A 62 3.09 -6.55 -5.25
C ILE A 62 3.57 -5.79 -4.02
N SER A 63 2.87 -5.96 -2.92
CA SER A 63 3.31 -5.46 -1.62
C SER A 63 3.91 -6.60 -0.81
N ALA A 64 5.03 -6.32 -0.16
CA ALA A 64 5.67 -7.23 0.77
C ALA A 64 5.87 -6.53 2.12
N ILE A 65 5.51 -7.22 3.19
CA ILE A 65 5.68 -6.73 4.55
C ILE A 65 6.41 -7.77 5.38
N ASN A 66 7.25 -7.29 6.30
CA ASN A 66 7.98 -8.19 7.18
C ASN A 66 7.03 -8.88 8.16
N ARG A 67 7.13 -10.21 8.28
CA ARG A 67 6.34 -11.04 9.19
C ARG A 67 6.46 -10.63 10.65
N VAL A 68 7.59 -10.09 11.04
CA VAL A 68 7.83 -9.65 12.42
C VAL A 68 6.80 -8.62 12.87
N TYR A 69 6.38 -7.72 11.98
CA TYR A 69 5.36 -6.73 12.31
C TYR A 69 4.02 -7.38 12.65
N LYS A 70 3.63 -8.39 11.89
CA LYS A 70 2.39 -9.13 12.15
C LYS A 70 2.43 -9.89 13.46
N ASN A 71 3.53 -10.58 13.74
CA ASN A 71 3.67 -11.44 14.91
C ASN A 71 3.93 -10.65 16.20
N SER A 72 4.48 -9.45 16.10
CA SER A 72 4.77 -8.60 17.26
C SER A 72 3.60 -7.73 17.71
N GLY A 73 2.51 -7.70 16.96
CA GLY A 73 1.39 -6.79 17.22
C GLY A 73 1.65 -5.35 16.79
N LEU A 74 2.77 -5.09 16.12
CA LEU A 74 3.11 -3.75 15.61
C LEU A 74 2.55 -3.49 14.20
N ASN A 75 1.90 -4.48 13.62
CA ASN A 75 1.26 -4.35 12.31
C ASN A 75 -0.13 -3.71 12.47
N ASP A 76 -0.14 -2.45 12.75
CA ASP A 76 -1.37 -1.66 12.87
C ASP A 76 -1.65 -0.98 11.54
N LEU A 77 -2.45 -1.67 10.71
CA LEU A 77 -2.91 -1.16 9.42
C LEU A 77 -4.23 -0.44 9.62
N GLU A 78 -4.21 0.87 9.45
CA GLU A 78 -5.40 1.69 9.51
C GLU A 78 -5.72 2.28 8.15
N GLN A 79 -6.93 2.05 7.68
CA GLN A 79 -7.44 2.63 6.44
C GLN A 79 -7.94 4.03 6.73
N LEU A 80 -7.23 5.05 6.22
CA LEU A 80 -7.58 6.45 6.47
C LEU A 80 -8.54 7.01 5.42
N GLU A 81 -8.45 6.53 4.18
CA GLU A 81 -9.27 6.99 3.07
C GLU A 81 -9.52 5.84 2.10
N ASP A 82 -10.77 5.65 1.70
CA ASP A 82 -11.14 4.65 0.71
C ASP A 82 -10.96 5.18 -0.71
N ALA A 83 -10.64 4.29 -1.64
CA ALA A 83 -10.63 4.64 -3.06
C ALA A 83 -12.05 5.01 -3.52
N PRO A 84 -12.19 5.99 -4.43
CA PRO A 84 -13.52 6.38 -4.93
C PRO A 84 -14.31 5.23 -5.54
N GLU A 85 -13.62 4.26 -6.14
CA GLU A 85 -14.21 3.09 -6.78
C GLU A 85 -14.37 1.90 -5.83
N TYR A 86 -14.00 2.07 -4.55
CA TYR A 86 -14.08 0.98 -3.59
C TYR A 86 -15.54 0.59 -3.34
N ALA A 87 -15.85 -0.68 -3.59
CA ALA A 87 -17.15 -1.26 -3.30
C ALA A 87 -16.96 -2.43 -2.32
N PRO A 88 -17.42 -2.31 -1.06
CA PRO A 88 -17.26 -3.36 -0.06
C PRO A 88 -17.85 -4.71 -0.49
N ASP A 89 -18.90 -4.68 -1.33
CA ASP A 89 -19.56 -5.87 -1.82
C ASP A 89 -18.75 -6.65 -2.85
N THR A 90 -17.65 -6.07 -3.35
CA THR A 90 -16.70 -6.75 -4.23
C THR A 90 -15.56 -7.39 -3.44
N ALA A 91 -15.84 -7.81 -2.22
CA ALA A 91 -14.87 -8.47 -1.37
C ALA A 91 -14.20 -9.64 -2.09
N VAL A 92 -12.93 -9.86 -1.77
CA VAL A 92 -12.15 -10.98 -2.32
C VAL A 92 -12.87 -12.28 -2.00
N THR A 93 -13.36 -12.96 -3.04
CA THR A 93 -14.03 -14.23 -2.92
C THR A 93 -13.04 -15.38 -3.09
N PRO A 94 -13.34 -16.60 -2.59
CA PRO A 94 -12.52 -17.78 -2.86
C PRO A 94 -12.29 -18.01 -4.35
N GLU A 95 -13.29 -17.76 -5.19
CA GLU A 95 -13.20 -17.89 -6.63
C GLU A 95 -12.23 -16.89 -7.23
N PHE A 96 -12.22 -15.65 -6.74
CA PHE A 96 -11.27 -14.64 -7.16
C PHE A 96 -9.83 -15.06 -6.82
N VAL A 97 -9.59 -15.53 -5.61
CA VAL A 97 -8.28 -15.99 -5.16
C VAL A 97 -7.80 -17.15 -6.03
N GLU A 98 -8.66 -18.12 -6.28
CA GLU A 98 -8.34 -19.28 -7.12
C GLU A 98 -7.97 -18.86 -8.54
N ARG A 99 -8.74 -17.95 -9.14
CA ARG A 99 -8.46 -17.41 -10.47
C ARG A 99 -7.13 -16.67 -10.51
N PHE A 100 -6.85 -15.86 -9.49
CA PHE A 100 -5.60 -15.13 -9.38
C PHE A 100 -4.40 -16.07 -9.30
N LEU A 101 -4.47 -17.10 -8.46
CA LEU A 101 -3.41 -18.11 -8.32
C LEU A 101 -3.18 -18.89 -9.62
N LYS A 102 -4.24 -19.29 -10.29
CA LYS A 102 -4.14 -19.98 -11.59
C LYS A 102 -3.46 -19.13 -12.66
N SER A 103 -3.78 -17.85 -12.72
CA SER A 103 -3.16 -16.94 -13.70
C SER A 103 -1.65 -16.79 -13.47
N ARG A 104 -1.17 -16.97 -12.25
CA ARG A 104 0.26 -16.91 -11.91
C ARG A 104 1.00 -18.19 -12.23
N VAL A 105 0.35 -19.34 -12.04
CA VAL A 105 0.96 -20.64 -12.30
C VAL A 105 1.08 -20.90 -13.79
N ALA A 106 0.19 -20.33 -14.60
CA ALA A 106 0.18 -20.48 -16.05
C ALA A 106 1.23 -19.62 -16.79
N ALA A 107 1.94 -18.77 -16.07
CA ALA A 107 2.97 -17.89 -16.68
C ALA A 107 4.32 -18.60 -16.83
#